data_16ddf14f4307789c66483225777f7d32
#
_entry.id   16ddf14f4307789c66483225777f7d32
#
_cell.length_a   1.000
_cell.length_b   1.000
_cell.length_c   1.000
_cell.angle_alpha   90.00
_cell.angle_beta   90.00
_cell.angle_gamma   90.00
#
_symmetry.space_group_name_H-M   'P 1'
#
loop_
_entity.id
_entity.type
_entity.pdbx_description
1 polymer ?
#
loop_
_entity_poly.entity_id
_entity_poly.type
_entity_poly.pdbx_seq_one_letter_code
_entity_poly.pdbx_strand_id
1 'polypeptide(L)'
;MPTTKSYRQLHEEVAQRAGVAERLAELREHTLAEIGLFDLRRELELSQVDLAAELGISQSAVSQLEHAGDLKVSTLRNYLARLGARLELVAVFGGDDDEVSVPLHVGEADPA
;
A
#
# COMPACT_ATOMS: atom_id res chain seq x y z
N MET A 1 -2.88 1.93 26.91
CA MET A 1 -2.72 1.02 25.81
C MET A 1 -2.88 1.73 24.48
N PRO A 2 -1.87 1.65 23.67
CA PRO A 2 -2.00 2.28 22.38
C PRO A 2 -3.09 1.60 21.57
N THR A 3 -3.94 2.41 21.05
CA THR A 3 -4.99 1.89 20.22
C THR A 3 -4.42 1.68 18.83
N THR A 4 -4.40 0.45 18.42
CA THR A 4 -4.01 0.14 17.05
C THR A 4 -5.22 0.36 16.18
N LYS A 5 -5.09 1.27 15.23
CA LYS A 5 -6.17 1.50 14.30
C LYS A 5 -6.28 0.31 13.36
N SER A 6 -7.50 -0.10 13.08
CA SER A 6 -7.75 -1.14 12.11
C SER A 6 -7.48 -0.59 10.70
N TYR A 7 -7.31 -1.47 9.74
CA TYR A 7 -7.19 -1.07 8.34
C TYR A 7 -8.36 -0.19 7.91
N ARG A 8 -9.56 -0.53 8.37
CA ARG A 8 -10.74 0.24 8.02
C ARG A 8 -10.63 1.67 8.51
N GLN A 9 -10.21 1.85 9.76
CA GLN A 9 -10.06 3.19 10.34
C GLN A 9 -9.02 4.00 9.62
N LEU A 10 -7.86 3.39 9.35
CA LEU A 10 -6.79 4.07 8.61
C LEU A 10 -7.25 4.43 7.20
N HIS A 11 -7.93 3.51 6.55
CA HIS A 11 -8.42 3.75 5.20
C HIS A 11 -9.42 4.91 5.18
N GLU A 12 -10.33 4.93 6.14
CA GLU A 12 -11.31 6.01 6.23
C GLU A 12 -10.65 7.35 6.49
N GLU A 13 -9.66 7.39 7.36
CA GLU A 13 -8.94 8.62 7.64
C GLU A 13 -8.23 9.15 6.40
N VAL A 14 -7.56 8.27 5.68
CA VAL A 14 -6.88 8.65 4.46
C VAL A 14 -7.87 9.11 3.41
N ALA A 15 -8.94 8.35 3.23
CA ALA A 15 -9.93 8.65 2.20
C ALA A 15 -10.69 9.94 2.47
N GLN A 16 -10.75 10.36 3.73
CA GLN A 16 -11.44 11.60 4.10
C GLN A 16 -10.61 12.84 3.84
N ARG A 17 -9.33 12.69 3.55
CA ARG A 17 -8.53 13.85 3.17
C ARG A 17 -9.03 14.40 1.85
N ALA A 18 -8.94 15.73 1.73
CA ALA A 18 -9.49 16.41 0.57
C ALA A 18 -8.93 15.84 -0.75
N GLY A 19 -9.81 15.36 -1.57
CA GLY A 19 -9.46 14.91 -2.91
C GLY A 19 -8.80 13.54 -3.00
N VAL A 20 -8.54 12.88 -1.89
CA VAL A 20 -7.86 11.58 -1.93
C VAL A 20 -8.74 10.52 -2.59
N ALA A 21 -10.01 10.46 -2.21
CA ALA A 21 -10.92 9.46 -2.78
C ALA A 21 -11.03 9.61 -4.30
N GLU A 22 -11.08 10.85 -4.76
CA GLU A 22 -11.16 11.12 -6.19
C GLU A 22 -9.90 10.71 -6.92
N ARG A 23 -8.74 11.01 -6.34
CA ARG A 23 -7.48 10.63 -6.96
C ARG A 23 -7.30 9.12 -7.02
N LEU A 24 -7.73 8.43 -5.95
CA LEU A 24 -7.67 6.97 -5.95
C LEU A 24 -8.63 6.37 -6.97
N ALA A 25 -9.79 6.99 -7.16
CA ALA A 25 -10.73 6.55 -8.18
C ALA A 25 -10.16 6.71 -9.58
N GLU A 26 -9.46 7.82 -9.82
CA GLU A 26 -8.79 8.03 -11.10
C GLU A 26 -7.72 6.97 -11.36
N LEU A 27 -6.96 6.62 -10.33
CA LEU A 27 -5.98 5.56 -10.45
C LEU A 27 -6.65 4.23 -10.80
N ARG A 28 -7.81 3.97 -10.24
CA ARG A 28 -8.56 2.76 -10.55
C ARG A 28 -9.03 2.74 -12.00
N GLU A 29 -9.42 3.88 -12.53
CA GLU A 29 -9.84 3.95 -13.92
C GLU A 29 -8.68 3.72 -14.88
N HIS A 30 -7.48 4.05 -14.44
CA HIS A 30 -6.26 3.76 -15.18
C HIS A 30 -5.68 2.44 -14.71
N THR A 31 -6.52 1.45 -14.60
CA THR A 31 -6.29 0.21 -13.87
C THR A 31 -5.06 -0.58 -14.23
N LEU A 32 -4.46 -0.30 -15.33
CA LEU A 32 -3.27 -1.04 -15.72
C LEU A 32 -2.01 -0.23 -15.53
N ALA A 33 -2.14 0.95 -14.94
CA ALA A 33 -0.98 1.77 -14.68
C ALA A 33 -0.25 1.24 -13.45
N GLU A 34 1.00 0.91 -13.62
CA GLU A 34 1.85 0.59 -12.51
C GLU A 34 2.32 1.89 -11.88
N ILE A 35 2.14 1.98 -10.58
CA ILE A 35 2.67 3.13 -9.86
C ILE A 35 3.61 2.63 -8.79
N GLY A 36 4.64 3.41 -8.53
CA GLY A 36 5.56 3.08 -7.47
C GLY A 36 5.06 3.56 -6.11
N LEU A 37 5.72 3.10 -5.07
CA LEU A 37 5.36 3.50 -3.71
C LEU A 37 5.49 5.00 -3.51
N PHE A 38 6.50 5.59 -4.12
CA PHE A 38 6.71 7.04 -4.08
C PHE A 38 5.47 7.77 -4.62
N ASP A 39 4.98 7.35 -5.77
CA ASP A 39 3.84 8.00 -6.41
C ASP A 39 2.57 7.79 -5.59
N LEU A 40 2.39 6.60 -5.04
CA LEU A 40 1.24 6.32 -4.21
C LEU A 40 1.22 7.22 -2.98
N ARG A 41 2.36 7.33 -2.30
CA ARG A 41 2.47 8.18 -1.12
C ARG A 41 2.13 9.64 -1.47
N ARG A 42 2.65 10.11 -2.60
CA ARG A 42 2.39 11.48 -3.03
C ARG A 42 0.93 11.73 -3.34
N GLU A 43 0.27 10.75 -3.96
CA GLU A 43 -1.16 10.88 -4.23
C GLU A 43 -1.97 10.99 -2.95
N LEU A 44 -1.48 10.40 -1.88
CA LEU A 44 -2.12 10.47 -0.57
C LEU A 44 -1.70 11.71 0.22
N GLU A 45 -0.85 12.55 -0.37
CA GLU A 45 -0.39 13.79 0.23
C GLU A 45 0.37 13.61 1.54
N LEU A 46 1.12 12.52 1.62
CA LEU A 46 1.97 12.24 2.77
C LEU A 46 3.42 12.53 2.41
N SER A 47 4.12 13.21 3.29
CA SER A 47 5.55 13.43 3.11
C SER A 47 6.33 12.20 3.56
N GLN A 48 7.58 12.08 3.09
CA GLN A 48 8.46 11.03 3.60
C GLN A 48 8.71 11.18 5.09
N VAL A 49 8.78 12.41 5.58
CA VAL A 49 9.00 12.68 7.00
C VAL A 49 7.82 12.15 7.82
N ASP A 50 6.62 12.43 7.40
CA ASP A 50 5.43 11.97 8.10
C ASP A 50 5.34 10.46 8.11
N LEU A 51 5.59 9.85 6.97
CA LEU A 51 5.54 8.40 6.88
C LEU A 51 6.64 7.74 7.70
N ALA A 52 7.82 8.33 7.72
CA ALA A 52 8.93 7.83 8.53
C ALA A 52 8.55 7.82 10.01
N ALA A 53 7.92 8.88 10.48
CA ALA A 53 7.46 8.95 11.86
C ALA A 53 6.44 7.85 12.16
N GLU A 54 5.53 7.62 11.24
CA GLU A 54 4.52 6.56 11.40
C GLU A 54 5.13 5.18 11.44
N LEU A 55 6.16 4.95 10.64
CA LEU A 55 6.83 3.65 10.57
C LEU A 55 7.89 3.47 11.65
N GLY A 56 8.27 4.53 12.34
CA GLY A 56 9.34 4.47 13.34
C GLY A 56 10.71 4.28 12.74
N ILE A 57 10.93 4.80 11.53
CA ILE A 57 12.21 4.71 10.84
C ILE A 57 12.62 6.09 10.36
N SER A 58 13.84 6.20 9.83
CA SER A 58 14.32 7.48 9.32
C SER A 58 13.70 7.81 7.96
N GLN A 59 13.71 9.09 7.63
CA GLN A 59 13.30 9.52 6.30
C GLN A 59 14.16 8.85 5.22
N SER A 60 15.44 8.73 5.49
CA SER A 60 16.36 8.07 4.57
C SER A 60 15.95 6.62 4.31
N ALA A 61 15.49 5.92 5.34
CA ALA A 61 15.03 4.55 5.19
C ALA A 61 13.76 4.49 4.35
N VAL A 62 12.85 5.44 4.50
CA VAL A 62 11.66 5.51 3.66
C VAL A 62 12.06 5.72 2.20
N SER A 63 13.00 6.62 1.97
CA SER A 63 13.48 6.87 0.62
C SER A 63 14.07 5.62 0.00
N GLN A 64 14.85 4.86 0.77
CA GLN A 64 15.41 3.61 0.29
C GLN A 64 14.35 2.58 -0.05
N LEU A 65 13.31 2.48 0.78
CA LEU A 65 12.20 1.59 0.50
C LEU A 65 11.50 1.95 -0.81
N GLU A 66 11.29 3.21 -1.02
CA GLU A 66 10.56 3.68 -2.20
C GLU A 66 11.33 3.48 -3.50
N HIS A 67 12.65 3.36 -3.40
CA HIS A 67 13.50 3.17 -4.56
C HIS A 67 14.05 1.75 -4.67
N ALA A 68 13.68 0.87 -3.76
CA ALA A 68 14.18 -0.50 -3.79
C ALA A 68 13.58 -1.26 -4.95
N GLY A 69 14.41 -2.07 -5.57
CA GLY A 69 13.95 -2.95 -6.64
C GLY A 69 13.32 -4.23 -6.13
N ASP A 70 13.51 -4.52 -4.85
CA ASP A 70 13.01 -5.75 -4.26
C ASP A 70 12.72 -5.49 -2.79
N LEU A 71 11.56 -5.95 -2.34
CA LEU A 71 11.11 -5.73 -0.96
C LEU A 71 10.54 -7.02 -0.40
N LYS A 72 10.75 -7.22 0.88
CA LYS A 72 10.06 -8.28 1.58
C LYS A 72 8.57 -7.98 1.62
N VAL A 73 7.76 -9.00 1.52
CA VAL A 73 6.31 -8.86 1.60
C VAL A 73 5.90 -8.19 2.90
N SER A 74 6.52 -8.58 4.02
CA SER A 74 6.20 -7.99 5.32
C SER A 74 6.52 -6.50 5.36
N THR A 75 7.62 -6.08 4.75
CA THR A 75 8.00 -4.68 4.69
C THR A 75 6.99 -3.88 3.88
N LEU A 76 6.61 -4.41 2.74
CA LEU A 76 5.64 -3.76 1.87
C LEU A 76 4.27 -3.69 2.56
N ARG A 77 3.86 -4.76 3.23
CA ARG A 77 2.60 -4.80 3.95
C ARG A 77 2.56 -3.72 5.03
N ASN A 78 3.64 -3.59 5.79
CA ASN A 78 3.72 -2.59 6.85
C ASN A 78 3.70 -1.16 6.28
N TYR A 79 4.42 -0.94 5.20
CA TYR A 79 4.42 0.36 4.52
C TYR A 79 3.00 0.74 4.09
N LEU A 80 2.31 -0.17 3.42
CA LEU A 80 0.96 0.09 2.93
C LEU A 80 -0.05 0.29 4.06
N ALA A 81 0.12 -0.44 5.16
CA ALA A 81 -0.77 -0.29 6.29
C ALA A 81 -0.73 1.13 6.85
N ARG A 82 0.45 1.75 6.84
CA ARG A 82 0.58 3.14 7.31
C ARG A 82 -0.05 4.13 6.37
N LEU A 83 -0.25 3.74 5.12
CA LEU A 83 -0.97 4.56 4.16
C LEU A 83 -2.48 4.31 4.21
N GLY A 84 -2.94 3.42 5.07
CA GLY A 84 -4.34 3.05 5.12
C GLY A 84 -4.73 2.01 4.09
N ALA A 85 -3.75 1.30 3.55
CA ALA A 85 -3.98 0.29 2.52
C ALA A 85 -3.59 -1.09 3.03
N ARG A 86 -4.13 -2.10 2.42
CA ARG A 86 -3.72 -3.48 2.67
C ARG A 86 -3.14 -4.05 1.40
N LEU A 87 -2.20 -4.96 1.56
CA LEU A 87 -1.57 -5.62 0.44
C LEU A 87 -2.37 -6.87 0.10
N GLU A 88 -2.74 -6.99 -1.16
CA GLU A 88 -3.32 -8.23 -1.67
C GLU A 88 -2.40 -8.75 -2.77
N LEU A 89 -2.04 -10.01 -2.65
CA LEU A 89 -1.21 -10.68 -3.64
C LEU A 89 -2.09 -11.58 -4.46
N VAL A 90 -1.95 -11.50 -5.76
CA VAL A 90 -2.81 -12.23 -6.66
C VAL A 90 -1.95 -12.86 -7.74
N ALA A 91 -2.13 -14.15 -7.96
CA ALA A 91 -1.54 -14.82 -9.11
C ALA A 91 -2.55 -14.76 -10.24
N VAL A 92 -2.10 -14.32 -11.40
CA VAL A 92 -2.96 -14.20 -12.57
C VAL A 92 -2.53 -15.21 -13.61
N PHE A 93 -3.44 -16.07 -14.02
CA PHE A 93 -3.19 -17.09 -15.01
C PHE A 93 -3.97 -16.79 -16.28
N GLY A 94 -3.39 -17.16 -17.39
CA GLY A 94 -4.01 -16.93 -18.69
C GLY A 94 -3.73 -15.54 -19.21
N GLY A 95 -4.46 -15.16 -20.22
CA GLY A 95 -4.33 -13.84 -20.82
C GLY A 95 -5.55 -13.54 -21.65
N ASP A 96 -5.65 -12.30 -22.08
CA ASP A 96 -6.76 -11.84 -22.88
C ASP A 96 -8.10 -12.15 -22.20
N ASP A 97 -8.89 -13.03 -22.79
CA ASP A 97 -10.25 -13.26 -22.29
C ASP A 97 -10.36 -14.35 -21.23
N ASP A 98 -9.29 -15.12 -21.03
CA ASP A 98 -9.34 -16.28 -20.14
C ASP A 98 -8.55 -16.07 -18.87
N GLU A 99 -8.48 -14.85 -18.41
CA GLU A 99 -7.70 -14.51 -17.23
C GLU A 99 -8.36 -14.99 -15.95
N VAL A 100 -7.60 -15.67 -15.12
CA VAL A 100 -8.07 -16.14 -13.81
C VAL A 100 -7.15 -15.58 -12.74
N SER A 101 -7.74 -14.95 -11.75
CA SER A 101 -7.00 -14.36 -10.64
C SER A 101 -7.21 -15.19 -9.38
N VAL A 102 -6.11 -15.58 -8.75
CA VAL A 102 -6.14 -16.39 -7.53
C VAL A 102 -5.46 -15.62 -6.40
N PRO A 103 -6.17 -15.26 -5.34
CA PRO A 103 -5.54 -14.59 -4.21
C PRO A 103 -4.56 -15.52 -3.51
N LEU A 104 -3.46 -14.94 -3.07
CA LEU A 104 -2.40 -15.69 -2.40
C LEU A 104 -2.18 -15.17 -0.99
N HIS A 105 -1.90 -16.08 -0.10
CA HIS A 105 -1.41 -15.75 1.23
C HIS A 105 0.09 -15.98 1.26
N VAL A 106 0.84 -14.91 1.50
CA VAL A 106 2.29 -14.98 1.52
C VAL A 106 2.80 -14.21 2.71
N GLY A 107 3.84 -14.72 3.30
CA GLY A 107 4.63 -13.98 4.27
C GLY A 107 4.29 -14.19 5.70
N GLU A 108 3.05 -14.37 6.07
CA GLU A 108 2.72 -14.65 7.43
C GLU A 108 2.31 -16.09 7.61
N ALA A 109 2.98 -16.73 8.53
CA ALA A 109 2.55 -18.04 8.90
C ALA A 109 1.18 -17.88 9.53
N ASP A 110 0.22 -18.46 8.93
CA ASP A 110 -1.08 -18.51 9.52
C ASP A 110 -0.99 -19.44 10.69
N PRO A 111 -1.25 -18.97 11.87
CA PRO A 111 -1.16 -19.82 13.03
C PRO A 111 -2.21 -20.89 13.06
N ALA A 112 -3.11 -20.83 12.18
CA ALA A 112 -4.23 -21.76 12.11
C ALA A 112 -4.38 -22.66 13.28
#